data_3c233dbb8556f8c9ec487d3e3c90198e
#
_entry.id   3c233dbb8556f8c9ec487d3e3c90198e
#
_cell.length_a   1.000
_cell.length_b   1.000
_cell.length_c   1.000
_cell.angle_alpha   90.00
_cell.angle_beta   90.00
_cell.angle_gamma   90.00
#
_symmetry.space_group_name_H-M   'P 1'
#
loop_
_entity.id
_entity.type
_entity.pdbx_description
1 polymer ?
#
loop_
_entity_poly.entity_id
_entity_poly.type
_entity_poly.pdbx_seq_one_letter_code
_entity_poly.pdbx_strand_id
1 'polypeptide(L)'
;MVLAQNALHPLLEQLNERSKLTMLRNATWTLSNFCRGKPQPQFDQLRDALPALARLVHSNDEEVLTDACWALSYLSDGTNDKIQAVIEAGVCRRLVELLLSKCPSVLIPALRTVGNIVTGDDYQTQIIINCRALPSLLALLTADHKKSIKKEACWTISNITAGNKDQIQAIVDNNIIPPLIYLLAHAEFDIKKEAAWAISNATSGGTHQQIKYLVDQGCIKVGRCSLTIKSIGESAPSFSA
;
A
#
# COMPACT_ATOMS: atom_id res chain seq x y z
N MET A 1 21.18 -8.64 15.83
CA MET A 1 22.21 -9.65 16.20
C MET A 1 22.40 -10.71 15.10
N VAL A 2 21.37 -11.39 14.59
CA VAL A 2 21.50 -12.45 13.58
C VAL A 2 22.01 -11.92 12.23
N LEU A 3 21.46 -10.80 11.73
CA LEU A 3 21.94 -10.16 10.49
C LEU A 3 23.39 -9.68 10.57
N ALA A 4 23.83 -9.25 11.75
CA ALA A 4 25.23 -8.85 11.96
C ALA A 4 26.24 -10.02 11.86
N GLN A 5 25.74 -11.26 11.89
CA GLN A 5 26.53 -12.49 11.67
C GLN A 5 26.44 -12.99 10.21
N ASN A 6 26.04 -12.11 9.29
CA ASN A 6 25.91 -12.41 7.85
C ASN A 6 24.98 -13.60 7.54
N ALA A 7 23.91 -13.77 8.33
CA ALA A 7 22.96 -14.88 8.18
C ALA A 7 22.07 -14.75 6.94
N LEU A 8 21.98 -13.57 6.32
CA LEU A 8 21.16 -13.34 5.13
C LEU A 8 21.65 -14.15 3.92
N HIS A 9 22.95 -14.14 3.67
CA HIS A 9 23.50 -14.79 2.47
C HIS A 9 23.23 -16.31 2.44
N PRO A 10 23.51 -17.10 3.49
CA PRO A 10 23.17 -18.52 3.52
C PRO A 10 21.65 -18.77 3.39
N LEU A 11 20.81 -17.86 3.91
CA LEU A 11 19.37 -17.98 3.77
C LEU A 11 18.94 -17.78 2.31
N LEU A 12 19.47 -16.78 1.61
CA LEU A 12 19.15 -16.49 0.22
C LEU A 12 19.58 -17.64 -0.72
N GLU A 13 20.65 -18.36 -0.40
CA GLU A 13 21.06 -19.55 -1.14
C GLU A 13 20.02 -20.67 -1.11
N GLN A 14 19.15 -20.72 -0.07
CA GLN A 14 18.07 -21.68 0.04
C GLN A 14 16.83 -21.27 -0.76
N LEU A 15 16.76 -20.04 -1.27
CA LEU A 15 15.64 -19.49 -2.05
C LEU A 15 15.91 -19.60 -3.55
N ASN A 16 16.01 -20.84 -4.04
CA ASN A 16 16.31 -21.16 -5.43
C ASN A 16 15.26 -22.14 -6.03
N GLU A 17 15.26 -22.28 -7.35
CA GLU A 17 14.29 -23.13 -8.09
C GLU A 17 14.41 -24.62 -7.78
N ARG A 18 15.52 -25.08 -7.22
CA ARG A 18 15.76 -26.50 -6.87
C ARG A 18 15.35 -26.83 -5.44
N SER A 19 15.03 -25.85 -4.64
CA SER A 19 14.65 -26.06 -3.24
C SER A 19 13.28 -26.72 -3.13
N LYS A 20 13.15 -27.68 -2.21
CA LYS A 20 11.87 -28.28 -1.90
C LYS A 20 10.90 -27.24 -1.39
N LEU A 21 9.60 -27.39 -1.65
CA LEU A 21 8.57 -26.44 -1.23
C LEU A 21 8.59 -26.18 0.27
N THR A 22 8.79 -27.19 1.09
CA THR A 22 8.92 -27.04 2.55
C THR A 22 10.10 -26.16 2.96
N MET A 23 11.21 -26.26 2.24
CA MET A 23 12.37 -25.39 2.43
C MET A 23 12.07 -23.96 2.00
N LEU A 24 11.43 -23.77 0.85
CA LEU A 24 11.03 -22.46 0.35
C LEU A 24 10.09 -21.75 1.33
N ARG A 25 9.08 -22.45 1.85
CA ARG A 25 8.17 -21.90 2.86
C ARG A 25 8.93 -21.44 4.11
N ASN A 26 9.75 -22.32 4.70
CA ASN A 26 10.51 -22.00 5.92
C ASN A 26 11.51 -20.87 5.68
N ALA A 27 12.24 -20.89 4.56
CA ALA A 27 13.23 -19.86 4.26
C ALA A 27 12.57 -18.51 3.95
N THR A 28 11.43 -18.48 3.26
CA THR A 28 10.69 -17.24 2.98
C THR A 28 10.09 -16.66 4.26
N TRP A 29 9.52 -17.49 5.12
CA TRP A 29 9.07 -17.07 6.44
C TRP A 29 10.20 -16.49 7.28
N THR A 30 11.37 -17.14 7.31
CA THR A 30 12.54 -16.65 8.02
C THR A 30 13.00 -15.30 7.46
N LEU A 31 13.02 -15.15 6.13
CA LEU A 31 13.35 -13.89 5.47
C LEU A 31 12.37 -12.77 5.86
N SER A 32 11.08 -13.05 5.87
CA SER A 32 10.06 -12.07 6.28
C SER A 32 10.28 -11.61 7.72
N ASN A 33 10.67 -12.52 8.63
CA ASN A 33 11.01 -12.18 10.00
C ASN A 33 12.30 -11.36 10.12
N PHE A 34 13.30 -11.57 9.26
CA PHE A 34 14.47 -10.69 9.22
C PHE A 34 14.10 -9.26 8.83
N CYS A 35 13.15 -9.10 7.92
CA CYS A 35 12.67 -7.78 7.47
C CYS A 35 11.82 -7.08 8.54
N ARG A 36 11.10 -7.83 9.38
CA ARG A 36 10.08 -7.35 10.34
C ARG A 36 10.65 -6.61 11.56
N GLY A 37 11.94 -6.70 11.87
CA GLY A 37 12.52 -6.27 13.15
C GLY A 37 12.07 -4.88 13.65
N LYS A 38 11.99 -4.73 15.00
CA LYS A 38 11.86 -3.43 15.69
C LYS A 38 12.96 -3.30 16.73
N PRO A 39 13.85 -2.29 16.66
CA PRO A 39 13.90 -1.29 15.58
C PRO A 39 14.11 -1.93 14.22
N GLN A 40 13.64 -1.23 13.15
CA GLN A 40 13.79 -1.71 11.79
C GLN A 40 15.27 -1.97 11.47
N PRO A 41 15.64 -3.14 10.89
CA PRO A 41 17.03 -3.42 10.53
C PRO A 41 17.57 -2.39 9.55
N GLN A 42 18.89 -2.22 9.52
CA GLN A 42 19.54 -1.38 8.53
C GLN A 42 19.22 -1.92 7.11
N PHE A 43 18.70 -1.07 6.25
CA PHE A 43 18.22 -1.47 4.93
C PHE A 43 19.32 -2.12 4.08
N ASP A 44 20.54 -1.61 4.17
CA ASP A 44 21.68 -2.14 3.43
C ASP A 44 21.99 -3.61 3.74
N GLN A 45 21.63 -4.07 4.94
CA GLN A 45 21.78 -5.49 5.32
C GLN A 45 20.71 -6.40 4.70
N LEU A 46 19.62 -5.83 4.20
CA LEU A 46 18.48 -6.57 3.64
C LEU A 46 18.27 -6.32 2.14
N ARG A 47 18.94 -5.32 1.57
CA ARG A 47 18.81 -4.95 0.15
C ARG A 47 19.01 -6.13 -0.80
N ASP A 48 19.97 -7.01 -0.48
CA ASP A 48 20.29 -8.18 -1.30
C ASP A 48 19.18 -9.24 -1.33
N ALA A 49 18.16 -9.12 -0.45
CA ALA A 49 16.98 -9.97 -0.49
C ALA A 49 15.99 -9.60 -1.60
N LEU A 50 16.03 -8.36 -2.13
CA LEU A 50 15.07 -7.88 -3.11
C LEU A 50 15.01 -8.72 -4.40
N PRO A 51 16.11 -9.15 -5.03
CA PRO A 51 16.04 -10.02 -6.20
C PRO A 51 15.34 -11.35 -5.92
N ALA A 52 15.57 -11.96 -4.76
CA ALA A 52 14.89 -13.19 -4.35
C ALA A 52 13.40 -12.96 -4.14
N LEU A 53 13.02 -11.89 -3.47
CA LEU A 53 11.62 -11.51 -3.25
C LEU A 53 10.88 -11.21 -4.56
N ALA A 54 11.58 -10.58 -5.53
CA ALA A 54 11.02 -10.33 -6.86
C ALA A 54 10.67 -11.63 -7.61
N ARG A 55 11.41 -12.71 -7.37
CA ARG A 55 11.07 -14.05 -7.88
C ARG A 55 9.93 -14.70 -7.09
N LEU A 56 9.99 -14.62 -5.76
CA LEU A 56 9.04 -15.30 -4.86
C LEU A 56 7.62 -14.77 -4.96
N VAL A 57 7.40 -13.51 -5.31
CA VAL A 57 6.05 -12.96 -5.53
C VAL A 57 5.34 -13.53 -6.76
N HIS A 58 6.05 -14.32 -7.59
CA HIS A 58 5.46 -15.09 -8.68
C HIS A 58 5.17 -16.54 -8.29
N SER A 59 5.39 -16.94 -7.04
CA SER A 59 5.07 -18.28 -6.55
C SER A 59 3.57 -18.57 -6.67
N ASN A 60 3.23 -19.82 -6.95
CA ASN A 60 1.86 -20.32 -6.90
C ASN A 60 1.50 -20.87 -5.52
N ASP A 61 2.46 -20.98 -4.61
CA ASP A 61 2.24 -21.41 -3.25
C ASP A 61 1.80 -20.24 -2.38
N GLU A 62 0.65 -20.37 -1.70
CA GLU A 62 0.07 -19.29 -0.92
C GLU A 62 0.96 -18.87 0.26
N GLU A 63 1.60 -19.81 0.95
CA GLU A 63 2.46 -19.51 2.10
C GLU A 63 3.71 -18.72 1.64
N VAL A 64 4.39 -19.19 0.61
CA VAL A 64 5.56 -18.50 0.03
C VAL A 64 5.17 -17.09 -0.44
N LEU A 65 4.06 -16.97 -1.15
CA LEU A 65 3.58 -15.70 -1.68
C LEU A 65 3.21 -14.71 -0.57
N THR A 66 2.53 -15.20 0.47
CA THR A 66 2.15 -14.41 1.65
C THR A 66 3.38 -13.85 2.34
N ASP A 67 4.37 -14.69 2.64
CA ASP A 67 5.57 -14.27 3.37
C ASP A 67 6.47 -13.36 2.54
N ALA A 68 6.56 -13.59 1.22
CA ALA A 68 7.27 -12.69 0.31
C ALA A 68 6.61 -11.29 0.28
N CYS A 69 5.29 -11.21 0.22
CA CYS A 69 4.57 -9.94 0.29
C CYS A 69 4.76 -9.24 1.64
N TRP A 70 4.76 -9.98 2.76
CA TRP A 70 5.08 -9.39 4.07
C TRP A 70 6.49 -8.84 4.13
N ALA A 71 7.49 -9.58 3.63
CA ALA A 71 8.86 -9.08 3.56
C ALA A 71 8.95 -7.77 2.78
N LEU A 72 8.31 -7.68 1.61
CA LEU A 72 8.26 -6.45 0.81
C LEU A 72 7.54 -5.31 1.54
N SER A 73 6.48 -5.61 2.30
CA SER A 73 5.78 -4.59 3.08
C SER A 73 6.67 -3.97 4.16
N TYR A 74 7.52 -4.76 4.80
CA TYR A 74 8.50 -4.23 5.77
C TYR A 74 9.63 -3.45 5.09
N LEU A 75 10.12 -3.90 3.94
CA LEU A 75 11.18 -3.22 3.20
C LEU A 75 10.74 -1.90 2.57
N SER A 76 9.46 -1.78 2.22
CA SER A 76 8.88 -0.54 1.65
C SER A 76 8.43 0.46 2.72
N ASP A 77 8.44 0.07 4.00
CA ASP A 77 8.03 0.94 5.12
C ASP A 77 9.20 1.83 5.54
N GLY A 78 9.20 3.07 5.09
CA GLY A 78 10.25 4.02 5.48
C GLY A 78 10.49 5.14 4.46
N THR A 79 11.77 5.46 4.25
CA THR A 79 12.20 6.57 3.39
C THR A 79 11.99 6.29 1.90
N ASN A 80 11.98 7.36 1.08
CA ASN A 80 11.84 7.25 -0.37
C ASN A 80 12.93 6.37 -1.01
N ASP A 81 14.14 6.33 -0.44
CA ASP A 81 15.22 5.47 -0.93
C ASP A 81 14.87 3.97 -0.79
N LYS A 82 14.24 3.58 0.32
CA LYS A 82 13.76 2.21 0.52
C LYS A 82 12.64 1.86 -0.45
N ILE A 83 11.68 2.77 -0.60
CA ILE A 83 10.59 2.65 -1.57
C ILE A 83 11.17 2.50 -2.99
N GLN A 84 12.16 3.32 -3.35
CA GLN A 84 12.81 3.26 -4.65
C GLN A 84 13.47 1.91 -4.93
N ALA A 85 14.18 1.36 -3.95
CA ALA A 85 14.79 0.05 -4.08
C ALA A 85 13.77 -1.09 -4.30
N VAL A 86 12.61 -1.02 -3.63
CA VAL A 86 11.50 -1.97 -3.85
C VAL A 86 10.91 -1.81 -5.25
N ILE A 87 10.72 -0.59 -5.74
CA ILE A 87 10.26 -0.32 -7.10
C ILE A 87 11.24 -0.89 -8.13
N GLU A 88 12.54 -0.62 -7.97
CA GLU A 88 13.61 -1.08 -8.86
C GLU A 88 13.75 -2.61 -8.91
N ALA A 89 13.31 -3.31 -7.85
CA ALA A 89 13.22 -4.77 -7.86
C ALA A 89 12.16 -5.31 -8.85
N GLY A 90 11.31 -4.44 -9.42
CA GLY A 90 10.37 -4.81 -10.47
C GLY A 90 9.08 -5.49 -9.99
N VAL A 91 8.72 -5.35 -8.73
CA VAL A 91 7.59 -6.06 -8.09
C VAL A 91 6.24 -5.37 -8.25
N CYS A 92 6.21 -4.09 -8.65
CA CYS A 92 5.01 -3.25 -8.58
C CYS A 92 3.82 -3.83 -9.38
N ARG A 93 4.04 -4.27 -10.62
CA ARG A 93 2.97 -4.83 -11.45
C ARG A 93 2.37 -6.07 -10.79
N ARG A 94 3.22 -6.95 -10.29
CA ARG A 94 2.76 -8.18 -9.63
C ARG A 94 2.01 -7.90 -8.33
N LEU A 95 2.49 -6.95 -7.51
CA LEU A 95 1.78 -6.53 -6.30
C LEU A 95 0.39 -5.98 -6.60
N VAL A 96 0.24 -5.19 -7.68
CA VAL A 96 -1.07 -4.67 -8.11
C VAL A 96 -1.99 -5.81 -8.57
N GLU A 97 -1.50 -6.81 -9.31
CA GLU A 97 -2.28 -8.01 -9.64
C GLU A 97 -2.77 -8.74 -8.38
N LEU A 98 -1.94 -8.83 -7.35
CA LEU A 98 -2.27 -9.49 -6.08
C LEU A 98 -3.33 -8.74 -5.27
N LEU A 99 -3.63 -7.47 -5.58
CA LEU A 99 -4.77 -6.75 -4.99
C LEU A 99 -6.13 -7.39 -5.35
N LEU A 100 -6.19 -8.20 -6.41
CA LEU A 100 -7.37 -8.95 -6.81
C LEU A 100 -7.36 -10.41 -6.30
N SER A 101 -6.42 -10.75 -5.43
CA SER A 101 -6.35 -12.08 -4.82
C SER A 101 -7.59 -12.38 -3.98
N LYS A 102 -8.09 -13.61 -4.10
CA LYS A 102 -9.19 -14.10 -3.26
C LYS A 102 -8.73 -14.53 -1.86
N CYS A 103 -7.40 -14.63 -1.65
CA CYS A 103 -6.80 -15.01 -0.37
C CYS A 103 -6.44 -13.75 0.42
N PRO A 104 -7.13 -13.41 1.52
CA PRO A 104 -6.81 -12.24 2.34
C PRO A 104 -5.39 -12.24 2.88
N SER A 105 -4.83 -13.44 3.14
CA SER A 105 -3.43 -13.63 3.57
C SER A 105 -2.41 -13.03 2.60
N VAL A 106 -2.69 -13.10 1.30
CA VAL A 106 -1.86 -12.54 0.22
C VAL A 106 -2.24 -11.07 -0.05
N LEU A 107 -3.55 -10.78 -0.12
CA LEU A 107 -4.07 -9.46 -0.43
C LEU A 107 -3.59 -8.39 0.56
N ILE A 108 -3.65 -8.68 1.86
CA ILE A 108 -3.35 -7.70 2.90
C ILE A 108 -1.89 -7.19 2.82
N PRO A 109 -0.85 -8.05 2.79
CA PRO A 109 0.51 -7.56 2.68
C PRO A 109 0.83 -6.94 1.30
N ALA A 110 0.19 -7.40 0.21
CA ALA A 110 0.33 -6.77 -1.10
C ALA A 110 -0.24 -5.35 -1.08
N LEU A 111 -1.43 -5.15 -0.52
CA LEU A 111 -2.05 -3.83 -0.37
C LEU A 111 -1.21 -2.92 0.53
N ARG A 112 -0.66 -3.45 1.64
CA ARG A 112 0.26 -2.70 2.51
C ARG A 112 1.48 -2.22 1.74
N THR A 113 2.09 -3.08 0.91
CA THR A 113 3.27 -2.70 0.11
C THR A 113 2.92 -1.61 -0.90
N VAL A 114 1.81 -1.76 -1.62
CA VAL A 114 1.31 -0.72 -2.55
C VAL A 114 1.04 0.59 -1.81
N GLY A 115 0.39 0.52 -0.65
CA GLY A 115 0.13 1.68 0.21
C GLY A 115 1.41 2.38 0.66
N ASN A 116 2.42 1.62 1.08
CA ASN A 116 3.72 2.18 1.46
C ASN A 116 4.40 2.89 0.27
N ILE A 117 4.35 2.30 -0.94
CA ILE A 117 4.99 2.89 -2.13
C ILE A 117 4.36 4.25 -2.46
N VAL A 118 3.05 4.41 -2.36
CA VAL A 118 2.37 5.68 -2.65
C VAL A 118 2.49 6.72 -1.53
N THR A 119 3.17 6.41 -0.42
CA THR A 119 3.64 7.43 0.54
C THR A 119 4.92 8.12 0.09
N GLY A 120 5.54 7.65 -0.97
CA GLY A 120 6.73 8.25 -1.57
C GLY A 120 6.42 9.55 -2.32
N ASP A 121 7.32 9.92 -3.21
CA ASP A 121 7.12 11.10 -4.06
C ASP A 121 6.12 10.87 -5.20
N ASP A 122 5.83 11.92 -5.97
CA ASP A 122 4.87 11.87 -7.08
C ASP A 122 5.30 10.88 -8.16
N TYR A 123 6.60 10.73 -8.41
CA TYR A 123 7.12 9.78 -9.41
C TYR A 123 6.88 8.34 -8.96
N GLN A 124 7.16 8.02 -7.72
CA GLN A 124 6.94 6.69 -7.13
C GLN A 124 5.45 6.34 -7.08
N THR A 125 4.61 7.29 -6.70
CA THR A 125 3.15 7.16 -6.75
C THR A 125 2.66 6.90 -8.17
N GLN A 126 3.22 7.61 -9.16
CA GLN A 126 2.85 7.45 -10.56
C GLN A 126 3.15 6.05 -11.10
N ILE A 127 4.20 5.39 -10.65
CA ILE A 127 4.52 4.01 -11.02
C ILE A 127 3.38 3.06 -10.65
N ILE A 128 2.82 3.22 -9.45
CA ILE A 128 1.68 2.41 -8.99
C ILE A 128 0.43 2.70 -9.83
N ILE A 129 0.16 3.95 -10.15
CA ILE A 129 -0.96 4.33 -11.03
C ILE A 129 -0.78 3.69 -12.42
N ASN A 130 0.43 3.75 -12.98
CA ASN A 130 0.77 3.16 -14.27
C ASN A 130 0.64 1.62 -14.28
N CYS A 131 0.80 0.97 -13.14
CA CYS A 131 0.52 -0.46 -12.97
C CYS A 131 -0.99 -0.78 -12.92
N ARG A 132 -1.88 0.19 -13.12
CA ARG A 132 -3.35 0.08 -13.07
C ARG A 132 -3.88 -0.31 -11.68
N ALA A 133 -3.30 0.24 -10.63
CA ALA A 133 -3.76 -0.02 -9.26
C ALA A 133 -5.16 0.55 -8.98
N LEU A 134 -5.56 1.64 -9.63
CA LEU A 134 -6.81 2.34 -9.31
C LEU A 134 -8.07 1.50 -9.51
N PRO A 135 -8.26 0.75 -10.61
CA PRO A 135 -9.39 -0.17 -10.73
C PRO A 135 -9.40 -1.26 -9.64
N SER A 136 -8.23 -1.77 -9.25
CA SER A 136 -8.12 -2.76 -8.17
C SER A 136 -8.49 -2.16 -6.81
N LEU A 137 -8.04 -0.94 -6.51
CA LEU A 137 -8.40 -0.23 -5.28
C LEU A 137 -9.90 0.08 -5.24
N LEU A 138 -10.51 0.47 -6.38
CA LEU A 138 -11.96 0.65 -6.48
C LEU A 138 -12.71 -0.64 -6.13
N ALA A 139 -12.27 -1.77 -6.64
CA ALA A 139 -12.86 -3.08 -6.31
C ALA A 139 -12.77 -3.38 -4.81
N LEU A 140 -11.67 -3.02 -4.15
CA LEU A 140 -11.50 -3.22 -2.70
C LEU A 140 -12.43 -2.33 -1.87
N LEU A 141 -12.80 -1.15 -2.36
CA LEU A 141 -13.76 -0.27 -1.67
C LEU A 141 -15.20 -0.76 -1.79
N THR A 142 -15.56 -1.39 -2.91
CA THR A 142 -16.96 -1.68 -3.29
C THR A 142 -17.36 -3.12 -3.03
N ALA A 143 -16.41 -4.04 -2.97
CA ALA A 143 -16.69 -5.45 -2.68
C ALA A 143 -16.90 -5.69 -1.17
N ASP A 144 -17.44 -6.88 -0.85
CA ASP A 144 -17.64 -7.30 0.56
C ASP A 144 -16.32 -7.80 1.16
N HIS A 145 -15.42 -6.86 1.43
CA HIS A 145 -14.15 -7.11 2.09
C HIS A 145 -14.19 -6.78 3.58
N LYS A 146 -13.25 -7.37 4.33
CA LYS A 146 -13.03 -7.04 5.74
C LYS A 146 -12.78 -5.54 5.91
N LYS A 147 -13.22 -4.98 7.03
CA LYS A 147 -13.05 -3.57 7.40
C LYS A 147 -11.59 -3.11 7.32
N SER A 148 -10.66 -3.96 7.74
CA SER A 148 -9.22 -3.67 7.66
C SER A 148 -8.73 -3.45 6.22
N ILE A 149 -9.26 -4.20 5.25
CA ILE A 149 -8.90 -4.06 3.83
C ILE A 149 -9.48 -2.75 3.28
N LYS A 150 -10.74 -2.44 3.58
CA LYS A 150 -11.37 -1.17 3.17
C LYS A 150 -10.64 0.04 3.75
N LYS A 151 -10.26 -0.02 5.03
CA LYS A 151 -9.46 1.03 5.69
C LYS A 151 -8.14 1.24 4.97
N GLU A 152 -7.40 0.16 4.73
CA GLU A 152 -6.10 0.21 4.06
C GLU A 152 -6.21 0.73 2.62
N ALA A 153 -7.26 0.34 1.88
CA ALA A 153 -7.53 0.85 0.55
C ALA A 153 -7.84 2.36 0.57
N CYS A 154 -8.65 2.83 1.52
CA CYS A 154 -8.91 4.26 1.71
C CYS A 154 -7.62 5.02 2.03
N TRP A 155 -6.77 4.49 2.92
CA TRP A 155 -5.48 5.08 3.25
C TRP A 155 -4.55 5.15 2.03
N THR A 156 -4.48 4.08 1.23
CA THR A 156 -3.70 4.07 -0.02
C THR A 156 -4.20 5.17 -0.98
N ILE A 157 -5.52 5.29 -1.15
CA ILE A 157 -6.11 6.32 -2.00
C ILE A 157 -5.87 7.73 -1.42
N SER A 158 -5.89 7.90 -0.10
CA SER A 158 -5.61 9.21 0.51
C SER A 158 -4.19 9.70 0.23
N ASN A 159 -3.22 8.78 0.18
CA ASN A 159 -1.86 9.11 -0.21
C ASN A 159 -1.75 9.47 -1.72
N ILE A 160 -2.53 8.82 -2.58
CA ILE A 160 -2.58 9.17 -4.01
C ILE A 160 -3.23 10.55 -4.20
N THR A 161 -4.29 10.87 -3.45
CA THR A 161 -4.95 12.19 -3.53
C THR A 161 -4.13 13.32 -2.89
N ALA A 162 -3.13 12.99 -2.09
CA ALA A 162 -2.12 13.93 -1.58
C ALA A 162 -1.07 14.31 -2.65
N GLY A 163 -1.05 13.64 -3.79
CA GLY A 163 -0.15 13.88 -4.89
C GLY A 163 -0.52 15.10 -5.74
N ASN A 164 -0.09 15.10 -7.00
CA ASN A 164 -0.33 16.19 -7.92
C ASN A 164 -1.73 16.15 -8.57
N LYS A 165 -2.05 17.20 -9.34
CA LYS A 165 -3.37 17.37 -9.99
C LYS A 165 -3.70 16.24 -10.97
N ASP A 166 -2.70 15.70 -11.68
CA ASP A 166 -2.91 14.58 -12.62
C ASP A 166 -3.24 13.28 -11.88
N GLN A 167 -2.64 13.06 -10.72
CA GLN A 167 -2.92 11.92 -9.86
C GLN A 167 -4.31 12.02 -9.23
N ILE A 168 -4.72 13.23 -8.83
CA ILE A 168 -6.10 13.51 -8.40
C ILE A 168 -7.07 13.27 -9.57
N GLN A 169 -6.72 13.70 -10.79
CA GLN A 169 -7.53 13.45 -11.97
C GLN A 169 -7.69 11.96 -12.23
N ALA A 170 -6.64 11.17 -12.08
CA ALA A 170 -6.72 9.72 -12.23
C ALA A 170 -7.72 9.09 -11.25
N ILE A 171 -7.80 9.58 -10.01
CA ILE A 171 -8.82 9.14 -9.02
C ILE A 171 -10.24 9.49 -9.50
N VAL A 172 -10.44 10.69 -10.05
CA VAL A 172 -11.72 11.13 -10.61
C VAL A 172 -12.12 10.25 -11.80
N ASP A 173 -11.20 10.05 -12.76
CA ASP A 173 -11.45 9.31 -13.99
C ASP A 173 -11.75 7.82 -13.75
N ASN A 174 -11.22 7.25 -12.67
CA ASN A 174 -11.51 5.88 -12.25
C ASN A 174 -12.77 5.75 -11.37
N ASN A 175 -13.58 6.81 -11.23
CA ASN A 175 -14.83 6.82 -10.47
C ASN A 175 -14.69 6.39 -9.00
N ILE A 176 -13.56 6.72 -8.36
CA ILE A 176 -13.27 6.36 -6.96
C ILE A 176 -13.93 7.33 -5.97
N ILE A 177 -14.24 8.56 -6.40
CA ILE A 177 -14.83 9.60 -5.52
C ILE A 177 -16.20 9.20 -4.97
N PRO A 178 -17.19 8.72 -5.76
CA PRO A 178 -18.49 8.35 -5.20
C PRO A 178 -18.43 7.26 -4.12
N PRO A 179 -17.68 6.14 -4.28
CA PRO A 179 -17.49 5.16 -3.22
C PRO A 179 -16.82 5.73 -1.96
N LEU A 180 -15.86 6.64 -2.10
CA LEU A 180 -15.25 7.30 -0.93
C LEU A 180 -16.27 8.14 -0.15
N ILE A 181 -17.11 8.90 -0.85
CA ILE A 181 -18.19 9.69 -0.23
C ILE A 181 -19.20 8.77 0.45
N TYR A 182 -19.54 7.64 -0.17
CA TYR A 182 -20.40 6.64 0.46
C TYR A 182 -19.81 6.08 1.75
N LEU A 183 -18.53 5.71 1.75
CA LEU A 183 -17.83 5.22 2.94
C LEU A 183 -17.72 6.31 4.01
N LEU A 184 -17.48 7.55 3.63
CA LEU A 184 -17.48 8.70 4.53
C LEU A 184 -18.82 8.87 5.24
N ALA A 185 -19.94 8.55 4.57
CA ALA A 185 -21.28 8.66 5.15
C ALA A 185 -21.63 7.47 6.06
N HIS A 186 -21.28 6.24 5.64
CA HIS A 186 -21.92 5.02 6.17
C HIS A 186 -20.94 4.03 6.84
N ALA A 187 -19.63 4.14 6.61
CA ALA A 187 -18.66 3.20 7.16
C ALA A 187 -18.42 3.41 8.67
N GLU A 188 -17.66 2.51 9.28
CA GLU A 188 -17.17 2.70 10.64
C GLU A 188 -16.14 3.82 10.72
N PHE A 189 -15.94 4.35 11.92
CA PHE A 189 -15.12 5.53 12.19
C PHE A 189 -13.73 5.46 11.57
N ASP A 190 -13.02 4.35 11.69
CA ASP A 190 -11.66 4.18 11.16
C ASP A 190 -11.61 4.30 9.62
N ILE A 191 -12.62 3.76 8.94
CA ILE A 191 -12.75 3.87 7.48
C ILE A 191 -13.18 5.28 7.09
N LYS A 192 -14.15 5.86 7.81
CA LYS A 192 -14.59 7.25 7.61
C LYS A 192 -13.42 8.22 7.69
N LYS A 193 -12.51 8.03 8.65
CA LYS A 193 -11.33 8.87 8.84
C LYS A 193 -10.44 8.86 7.59
N GLU A 194 -10.12 7.69 7.06
CA GLU A 194 -9.27 7.58 5.88
C GLU A 194 -9.98 8.11 4.61
N ALA A 195 -11.27 7.85 4.46
CA ALA A 195 -12.06 8.42 3.37
C ALA A 195 -12.13 9.96 3.44
N ALA A 196 -12.24 10.51 4.66
CA ALA A 196 -12.20 11.95 4.86
C ALA A 196 -10.84 12.56 4.46
N TRP A 197 -9.73 11.90 4.80
CA TRP A 197 -8.41 12.31 4.36
C TRP A 197 -8.29 12.30 2.83
N ALA A 198 -8.76 11.25 2.16
CA ALA A 198 -8.73 11.17 0.71
C ALA A 198 -9.49 12.33 0.03
N ILE A 199 -10.68 12.66 0.52
CA ILE A 199 -11.48 13.79 0.01
C ILE A 199 -10.83 15.13 0.35
N SER A 200 -10.31 15.30 1.58
CA SER A 200 -9.66 16.53 2.02
C SER A 200 -8.41 16.84 1.20
N ASN A 201 -7.57 15.83 0.93
CA ASN A 201 -6.38 15.96 0.11
C ASN A 201 -6.75 16.36 -1.33
N ALA A 202 -7.75 15.69 -1.93
CA ALA A 202 -8.22 16.02 -3.27
C ALA A 202 -8.78 17.45 -3.37
N THR A 203 -9.45 17.94 -2.34
CA THR A 203 -9.96 19.33 -2.33
C THR A 203 -8.86 20.36 -2.09
N SER A 204 -7.80 20.00 -1.36
CA SER A 204 -6.70 20.93 -1.08
C SER A 204 -5.72 21.05 -2.26
N GLY A 205 -5.46 19.94 -2.97
CA GLY A 205 -4.48 19.88 -4.06
C GLY A 205 -5.07 19.96 -5.47
N GLY A 206 -6.38 19.85 -5.59
CA GLY A 206 -7.08 19.78 -6.87
C GLY A 206 -7.24 21.11 -7.61
N THR A 207 -7.59 21.02 -8.89
CA THR A 207 -8.02 22.15 -9.70
C THR A 207 -9.43 22.60 -9.32
N HIS A 208 -9.85 23.80 -9.74
CA HIS A 208 -11.22 24.27 -9.55
C HIS A 208 -12.27 23.30 -10.15
N GLN A 209 -11.98 22.66 -11.27
CA GLN A 209 -12.87 21.69 -11.90
C GLN A 209 -12.97 20.41 -11.08
N GLN A 210 -11.86 19.92 -10.56
CA GLN A 210 -11.83 18.76 -9.68
C GLN A 210 -12.56 19.03 -8.38
N ILE A 211 -12.34 20.19 -7.76
CA ILE A 211 -13.03 20.60 -6.54
C ILE A 211 -14.56 20.72 -6.81
N LYS A 212 -14.92 21.35 -7.93
CA LYS A 212 -16.34 21.42 -8.33
C LYS A 212 -16.96 20.04 -8.48
N TYR A 213 -16.27 19.11 -9.14
CA TYR A 213 -16.73 17.72 -9.25
C TYR A 213 -16.97 17.07 -7.89
N LEU A 214 -16.02 17.20 -6.95
CA LEU A 214 -16.16 16.67 -5.59
C LEU A 214 -17.39 17.25 -4.87
N VAL A 215 -17.64 18.54 -5.02
CA VAL A 215 -18.80 19.22 -4.44
C VAL A 215 -20.11 18.72 -5.09
N ASP A 216 -20.14 18.58 -6.41
CA ASP A 216 -21.29 18.07 -7.16
C ASP A 216 -21.62 16.61 -6.77
N GLN A 217 -20.59 15.80 -6.40
CA GLN A 217 -20.77 14.45 -5.84
C GLN A 217 -21.26 14.46 -4.38
N GLY A 218 -21.41 15.59 -3.74
CA GLY A 218 -22.03 15.74 -2.43
C GLY A 218 -21.06 15.67 -1.24
N CYS A 219 -19.76 15.83 -1.43
CA CYS A 219 -18.76 15.72 -0.36
C CYS A 219 -19.03 16.71 0.80
N ILE A 220 -19.59 17.91 0.53
CA ILE A 220 -19.89 18.92 1.55
C ILE A 220 -21.05 18.50 2.45
N LYS A 221 -22.10 17.90 1.88
CA LYS A 221 -23.28 17.44 2.66
C LYS A 221 -22.86 16.38 3.66
N VAL A 222 -22.03 15.45 3.23
CA VAL A 222 -21.52 14.35 4.07
C VAL A 222 -20.47 14.85 5.03
N GLY A 223 -19.58 15.75 4.63
CA GLY A 223 -18.53 16.35 5.45
C GLY A 223 -19.10 17.14 6.63
N ARG A 224 -20.22 17.87 6.48
CA ARG A 224 -20.88 18.56 7.60
C ARG A 224 -21.39 17.60 8.68
N CYS A 225 -21.89 16.42 8.31
CA CYS A 225 -22.27 15.38 9.26
C CYS A 225 -21.05 14.70 9.92
N SER A 226 -19.89 14.74 9.27
CA SER A 226 -18.64 14.12 9.73
C SER A 226 -17.67 15.12 10.37
N LEU A 227 -17.95 16.43 10.35
CA LEU A 227 -17.11 17.50 10.91
C LEU A 227 -16.99 17.47 12.44
N THR A 228 -17.73 16.61 13.13
CA THR A 228 -17.41 16.20 14.50
C THR A 228 -16.03 15.50 14.60
N ILE A 229 -15.43 15.14 13.46
CA ILE A 229 -14.12 14.47 13.37
C ILE A 229 -12.96 15.45 13.65
N LYS A 230 -13.10 16.74 13.41
CA LYS A 230 -12.06 17.75 13.71
C LYS A 230 -11.81 17.96 15.21
N SER A 231 -12.66 17.44 16.09
CA SER A 231 -12.46 17.52 17.54
C SER A 231 -11.68 16.36 18.14
N ILE A 232 -11.25 15.39 17.32
CA ILE A 232 -10.51 14.21 17.80
C ILE A 232 -9.11 14.24 17.22
N GLY A 233 -8.26 15.01 17.91
CA GLY A 233 -6.81 14.81 18.11
C GLY A 233 -5.95 14.63 16.89
N GLU A 234 -5.19 15.66 16.61
CA GLU A 234 -3.72 15.71 16.64
C GLU A 234 -2.95 14.51 16.10
N SER A 235 -2.24 14.88 15.10
CA SER A 235 -1.04 14.39 14.43
C SER A 235 -1.29 13.81 13.04
N ALA A 236 -1.36 14.74 12.08
CA ALA A 236 -0.90 14.43 10.75
C ALA A 236 0.58 14.02 10.87
N PRO A 237 1.05 12.93 10.22
CA PRO A 237 2.47 12.72 10.11
C PRO A 237 3.05 13.95 9.41
N SER A 238 3.97 14.63 10.09
CA SER A 238 4.73 15.75 9.56
C SER A 238 5.46 15.29 8.32
N PHE A 239 5.03 15.79 7.16
CA PHE A 239 5.86 15.79 5.97
C PHE A 239 7.00 16.78 6.23
N SER A 240 8.17 16.29 6.65
CA SER A 240 9.41 17.05 6.58
C SER A 240 9.89 16.99 5.14
N ALA A 241 10.10 18.19 4.61
CA ALA A 241 10.69 18.48 3.31
C ALA A 241 12.07 17.84 3.11
#